data_15737781973d9eff47019b65b96d1221
#
_entry.id   15737781973d9eff47019b65b96d1221
#
_cell.length_a   1.000
_cell.length_b   1.000
_cell.length_c   1.000
_cell.angle_alpha   90.00
_cell.angle_beta   90.00
_cell.angle_gamma   90.00
#
_symmetry.space_group_name_H-M   'P 1'
#
loop_
_entity.id
_entity.type
_entity.pdbx_description
1 polymer ?
#
loop_
_entity_poly.entity_id
_entity_poly.type
_entity_poly.pdbx_seq_one_letter_code
_entity_poly.pdbx_strand_id
1 'polypeptide(L)'
;MFLVTYITNLAGFYIIKSNRRIGKEKKSVYDVLNAYLENGLKIILHKIPEVKTVSCGLWVKQGSSYESDEFNGLSHLAEHLLMNAEDVINEQYKYLIAEITDNGVMYNAATTKEYTCFHFTGLANTLETCICALAHIAMKNRNFENENFENEKKVVLQEATGFYSSFQQIKERTSQALWGNMGTGKIIMGNMNNIREATPEQIKGLVRRAYVPENTSIVVIGNIEYMHVLEMIEREFSCWEDVKKETEEEAVDSTPGIYINKGSGVSTVLSIGFRSPGYDDQRRLPTEMMVRILGGGGFQSRIVKEIRTKRGLAYTVGGFASFYRKRGTLGFTVVCDKQKSIEAAKAMSKVLAETRINGFLEEEIIREKKVMETNMLLSVDNMTEHLRYIGKCGAMDINFYIENEIRAIKKISKADVDRAARQLLVENNMGFAAIGADDAEKLVDAVEI
;
A
#
# COMPACT_ATOMS: atom_id res chain seq x y z
N MET A 1 -5.74 19.08 24.63
CA MET A 1 -5.31 20.36 24.08
C MET A 1 -5.88 20.43 22.66
N PHE A 2 -6.95 21.19 22.47
CA PHE A 2 -7.72 21.18 21.22
C PHE A 2 -6.90 21.79 20.07
N LEU A 3 -6.76 21.04 18.95
CA LEU A 3 -6.29 21.59 17.68
C LEU A 3 -7.37 22.58 17.20
N VAL A 4 -7.02 23.86 17.11
CA VAL A 4 -7.89 24.85 16.46
C VAL A 4 -7.61 24.75 14.97
N THR A 5 -8.53 24.14 14.23
CA THR A 5 -8.52 24.08 12.76
C THR A 5 -9.21 25.34 12.25
N TYR A 6 -8.51 26.18 11.49
CA TYR A 6 -9.15 27.29 10.77
C TYR A 6 -9.50 26.82 9.36
N ILE A 7 -10.78 26.88 9.03
CA ILE A 7 -11.28 26.70 7.66
C ILE A 7 -11.37 28.11 7.06
N THR A 8 -10.58 28.39 6.05
CA THR A 8 -10.70 29.63 5.27
C THR A 8 -11.24 29.25 3.88
N ASN A 9 -12.37 29.83 3.49
CA ASN A 9 -12.83 29.75 2.10
C ASN A 9 -12.06 30.81 1.29
N LEU A 10 -11.25 30.39 0.34
CA LEU A 10 -10.52 31.26 -0.57
C LEU A 10 -10.74 30.72 -1.99
N ALA A 11 -11.44 31.48 -2.82
CA ALA A 11 -11.63 31.17 -4.25
C ALA A 11 -12.06 29.72 -4.54
N GLY A 12 -13.16 29.24 -3.93
CA GLY A 12 -13.70 27.89 -4.19
C GLY A 12 -13.01 26.75 -3.42
N PHE A 13 -12.08 27.05 -2.51
CA PHE A 13 -11.39 26.05 -1.69
C PHE A 13 -11.67 26.18 -0.20
N TYR A 14 -11.87 25.03 0.45
CA TYR A 14 -11.83 24.94 1.91
C TYR A 14 -10.40 24.54 2.33
N ILE A 15 -9.61 25.52 2.79
CA ILE A 15 -8.24 25.31 3.25
C ILE A 15 -8.24 24.97 4.73
N ILE A 16 -7.75 23.78 5.09
CA ILE A 16 -7.57 23.38 6.47
C ILE A 16 -6.13 23.74 6.89
N LYS A 17 -5.97 24.88 7.57
CA LYS A 17 -4.70 25.23 8.22
C LYS A 17 -4.67 24.66 9.63
N SER A 18 -3.80 23.73 9.93
CA SER A 18 -3.51 23.35 11.30
C SER A 18 -2.69 24.46 11.93
N ASN A 19 -3.34 25.35 12.72
CA ASN A 19 -2.61 26.33 13.52
C ASN A 19 -2.00 25.61 14.74
N ARG A 20 -0.72 25.21 14.64
CA ARG A 20 0.10 25.14 15.83
C ARG A 20 0.43 26.58 16.25
N ARG A 21 -0.02 27.03 17.44
CA ARG A 21 0.69 28.09 18.16
C ARG A 21 2.08 27.54 18.45
N ILE A 22 2.99 27.87 17.56
CA ILE A 22 4.42 27.62 17.72
C ILE A 22 4.91 28.71 18.70
N GLY A 23 5.14 28.31 19.95
CA GLY A 23 6.18 28.95 20.71
C GLY A 23 7.45 28.81 19.91
N LYS A 24 8.30 29.78 19.83
CA LYS A 24 9.60 30.00 19.13
C LYS A 24 10.38 28.75 18.60
N GLU A 25 9.72 27.67 18.20
CA GLU A 25 10.30 26.50 17.57
C GLU A 25 10.30 26.66 16.05
N LYS A 26 11.39 26.26 15.43
CA LYS A 26 11.67 26.30 13.98
C LYS A 26 10.43 25.93 13.15
N LYS A 27 10.16 26.72 12.08
CA LYS A 27 9.21 26.35 11.03
C LYS A 27 9.45 24.89 10.64
N SER A 28 8.39 24.08 10.59
CA SER A 28 8.47 22.71 10.05
C SER A 28 9.13 22.78 8.68
N VAL A 29 10.12 21.94 8.45
CA VAL A 29 10.79 21.82 7.14
C VAL A 29 9.81 21.22 6.12
N TYR A 30 8.72 20.59 6.59
CA TYR A 30 7.73 19.87 5.79
C TYR A 30 6.35 20.51 5.96
N ASP A 31 6.14 21.65 5.28
CA ASP A 31 4.86 22.38 5.32
C ASP A 31 3.90 21.76 4.29
N VAL A 32 2.97 20.92 4.75
CA VAL A 32 1.96 20.26 3.92
C VAL A 32 0.66 21.03 3.98
N LEU A 33 0.17 21.52 2.84
CA LEU A 33 -1.14 22.14 2.70
C LEU A 33 -2.19 21.07 2.39
N ASN A 34 -3.27 21.05 3.17
CA ASN A 34 -4.48 20.27 2.87
C ASN A 34 -5.60 21.21 2.46
N ALA A 35 -6.23 20.94 1.34
CA ALA A 35 -7.37 21.69 0.81
C ALA A 35 -8.43 20.74 0.25
N TYR A 36 -9.64 21.26 0.03
CA TYR A 36 -10.74 20.55 -0.61
C TYR A 36 -11.38 21.46 -1.65
N LEU A 37 -11.73 20.91 -2.83
CA LEU A 37 -12.66 21.55 -3.74
C LEU A 37 -14.08 21.49 -3.18
N GLU A 38 -14.96 22.32 -3.71
CA GLU A 38 -16.39 22.32 -3.33
C GLU A 38 -17.07 20.97 -3.59
N ASN A 39 -16.63 20.23 -4.61
CA ASN A 39 -17.14 18.88 -4.92
C ASN A 39 -16.59 17.78 -3.98
N GLY A 40 -15.78 18.11 -2.98
CA GLY A 40 -15.24 17.19 -1.98
C GLY A 40 -13.88 16.57 -2.32
N LEU A 41 -13.29 16.86 -3.49
CA LEU A 41 -11.97 16.36 -3.85
C LEU A 41 -10.90 16.87 -2.88
N LYS A 42 -10.19 15.95 -2.24
CA LYS A 42 -9.09 16.24 -1.32
C LYS A 42 -7.81 16.58 -2.07
N ILE A 43 -7.14 17.65 -1.68
CA ILE A 43 -5.89 18.12 -2.28
C ILE A 43 -4.82 18.19 -1.19
N ILE A 44 -3.66 17.59 -1.45
CA ILE A 44 -2.52 17.60 -0.53
C ILE A 44 -1.31 18.12 -1.30
N LEU A 45 -0.77 19.26 -0.88
CA LEU A 45 0.38 19.89 -1.53
C LEU A 45 1.57 19.97 -0.57
N HIS A 46 2.74 19.60 -1.06
CA HIS A 46 3.98 19.73 -0.32
C HIS A 46 5.05 20.44 -1.16
N LYS A 47 5.40 21.66 -0.76
CA LYS A 47 6.43 22.47 -1.44
C LYS A 47 7.82 22.05 -0.98
N ILE A 48 8.67 21.69 -1.95
CA ILE A 48 10.11 21.38 -1.76
C ILE A 48 10.90 22.27 -2.71
N PRO A 49 11.32 23.47 -2.28
CA PRO A 49 11.92 24.46 -3.18
C PRO A 49 13.27 24.06 -3.76
N GLU A 50 13.99 23.15 -3.10
CA GLU A 50 15.35 22.76 -3.44
C GLU A 50 15.43 21.80 -4.63
N VAL A 51 14.32 21.19 -5.03
CA VAL A 51 14.28 20.24 -6.16
C VAL A 51 13.87 20.92 -7.46
N LYS A 52 14.27 20.34 -8.59
CA LYS A 52 13.87 20.78 -9.93
C LYS A 52 12.67 20.00 -10.46
N THR A 53 12.29 18.96 -9.74
CA THR A 53 11.25 18.01 -10.14
C THR A 53 9.94 18.28 -9.42
N VAL A 54 8.90 17.72 -9.97
CA VAL A 54 7.58 17.63 -9.38
C VAL A 54 7.07 16.20 -9.49
N SER A 55 6.35 15.75 -8.49
CA SER A 55 5.59 14.51 -8.56
C SER A 55 4.14 14.81 -8.23
N CYS A 56 3.22 14.29 -9.02
CA CYS A 56 1.78 14.41 -8.76
C CYS A 56 1.08 13.08 -8.98
N GLY A 57 -0.07 12.91 -8.35
CA GLY A 57 -0.83 11.69 -8.53
C GLY A 57 -2.23 11.75 -7.94
N LEU A 58 -3.04 10.78 -8.33
CA LEU A 58 -4.42 10.57 -7.94
C LEU A 58 -4.52 9.26 -7.15
N TRP A 59 -5.14 9.29 -6.00
CA TRP A 59 -5.45 8.11 -5.17
C TRP A 59 -6.94 7.96 -5.01
N VAL A 60 -7.48 6.88 -5.54
CA VAL A 60 -8.90 6.54 -5.41
C VAL A 60 -9.05 5.44 -4.38
N LYS A 61 -9.92 5.61 -3.40
CA LYS A 61 -10.20 4.62 -2.35
C LYS A 61 -11.02 3.47 -2.93
N GLN A 62 -10.39 2.70 -3.79
CA GLN A 62 -10.91 1.50 -4.44
C GLN A 62 -9.75 0.54 -4.69
N GLY A 63 -9.86 -0.67 -4.14
CA GLY A 63 -8.91 -1.74 -4.31
C GLY A 63 -9.56 -3.07 -4.01
N SER A 64 -8.80 -4.16 -3.95
CA SER A 64 -9.36 -5.50 -3.85
C SER A 64 -10.20 -5.73 -2.58
N SER A 65 -9.97 -4.99 -1.49
CA SER A 65 -10.74 -5.14 -0.26
C SER A 65 -12.19 -4.61 -0.34
N TYR A 66 -12.49 -3.78 -1.34
CA TYR A 66 -13.83 -3.23 -1.58
C TYR A 66 -14.61 -3.99 -2.67
N GLU A 67 -14.02 -5.01 -3.25
CA GLU A 67 -14.65 -5.83 -4.28
C GLU A 67 -15.53 -6.93 -3.63
N SER A 68 -16.64 -7.28 -4.27
CA SER A 68 -17.34 -8.54 -3.97
C SER A 68 -16.56 -9.71 -4.59
N ASP A 69 -16.92 -10.95 -4.23
CA ASP A 69 -16.25 -12.12 -4.79
C ASP A 69 -16.42 -12.23 -6.31
N GLU A 70 -17.56 -11.79 -6.83
CA GLU A 70 -17.87 -11.78 -8.27
C GLU A 70 -17.05 -10.75 -9.05
N PHE A 71 -16.58 -9.69 -8.37
CA PHE A 71 -15.84 -8.59 -8.99
C PHE A 71 -14.37 -8.56 -8.59
N ASN A 72 -13.87 -9.58 -7.87
CA ASN A 72 -12.49 -9.62 -7.45
C ASN A 72 -11.53 -9.71 -8.64
N GLY A 73 -10.70 -8.67 -8.79
CA GLY A 73 -9.76 -8.43 -9.88
C GLY A 73 -10.15 -7.30 -10.83
N LEU A 74 -11.39 -6.77 -10.73
CA LEU A 74 -11.85 -5.72 -11.63
C LEU A 74 -11.24 -4.35 -11.32
N SER A 75 -10.83 -4.08 -10.08
CA SER A 75 -10.10 -2.83 -9.77
C SER A 75 -8.74 -2.79 -10.49
N HIS A 76 -8.04 -3.93 -10.56
CA HIS A 76 -6.79 -4.06 -11.28
C HIS A 76 -6.98 -3.92 -12.80
N LEU A 77 -7.99 -4.59 -13.35
CA LEU A 77 -8.34 -4.42 -14.77
C LEU A 77 -8.76 -2.97 -15.10
N ALA A 78 -9.51 -2.31 -14.21
CA ALA A 78 -9.89 -0.91 -14.39
C ALA A 78 -8.67 0.03 -14.38
N GLU A 79 -7.65 -0.24 -13.54
CA GLU A 79 -6.39 0.50 -13.54
C GLU A 79 -5.72 0.47 -14.92
N HIS A 80 -5.55 -0.73 -15.50
CA HIS A 80 -4.99 -0.91 -16.83
C HIS A 80 -5.77 -0.13 -17.89
N LEU A 81 -7.08 -0.28 -17.92
CA LEU A 81 -7.97 0.36 -18.89
C LEU A 81 -7.98 1.89 -18.78
N LEU A 82 -7.82 2.44 -17.57
CA LEU A 82 -7.81 3.88 -17.33
C LEU A 82 -6.44 4.50 -17.66
N MET A 83 -5.36 3.76 -17.45
CA MET A 83 -3.99 4.23 -17.71
C MET A 83 -3.61 4.11 -19.18
N ASN A 84 -4.05 3.06 -19.87
CA ASN A 84 -3.71 2.82 -21.27
C ASN A 84 -4.57 3.64 -22.22
N ALA A 85 -3.92 4.60 -22.86
CA ALA A 85 -4.56 5.59 -23.70
C ALA A 85 -4.56 5.25 -25.18
N GLU A 86 -3.83 4.22 -25.61
CA GLU A 86 -3.51 4.05 -27.03
C GLU A 86 -4.73 3.86 -27.93
N ASP A 87 -5.82 3.29 -27.39
CA ASP A 87 -7.06 3.06 -28.14
C ASP A 87 -8.23 3.98 -27.74
N VAL A 88 -7.98 4.95 -26.86
CA VAL A 88 -9.06 5.85 -26.44
C VAL A 88 -9.39 6.77 -27.61
N ILE A 89 -10.67 6.87 -27.95
CA ILE A 89 -11.28 7.82 -28.90
C ILE A 89 -10.95 9.29 -28.50
N ASN A 90 -10.35 9.48 -27.32
CA ASN A 90 -9.93 10.78 -26.82
C ASN A 90 -8.52 11.13 -27.34
N GLU A 91 -8.45 11.72 -28.53
CA GLU A 91 -7.18 12.20 -29.11
C GLU A 91 -6.41 13.11 -28.14
N GLN A 92 -7.11 13.90 -27.32
CA GLN A 92 -6.48 14.81 -26.36
C GLN A 92 -5.64 14.04 -25.33
N TYR A 93 -6.11 12.91 -24.81
CA TYR A 93 -5.34 12.10 -23.87
C TYR A 93 -4.10 11.48 -24.54
N LYS A 94 -4.20 11.04 -25.78
CA LYS A 94 -3.04 10.57 -26.55
C LYS A 94 -1.96 11.64 -26.67
N TYR A 95 -2.35 12.89 -26.96
CA TYR A 95 -1.41 14.01 -26.99
C TYR A 95 -0.76 14.27 -25.63
N LEU A 96 -1.53 14.21 -24.53
CA LEU A 96 -1.00 14.39 -23.19
C LEU A 96 0.04 13.30 -22.83
N ILE A 97 -0.24 12.05 -23.13
CA ILE A 97 0.69 10.93 -22.87
C ILE A 97 1.92 11.01 -23.78
N ALA A 98 1.77 11.39 -25.03
CA ALA A 98 2.90 11.62 -25.93
C ALA A 98 3.80 12.74 -25.39
N GLU A 99 3.23 13.90 -25.01
CA GLU A 99 3.98 15.01 -24.41
C GLU A 99 4.67 14.61 -23.10
N ILE A 100 3.98 13.85 -22.23
CA ILE A 100 4.53 13.28 -21.00
C ILE A 100 5.76 12.41 -21.31
N THR A 101 5.64 11.53 -22.31
CA THR A 101 6.70 10.60 -22.70
C THR A 101 7.88 11.34 -23.34
N ASP A 102 7.62 12.26 -24.23
CA ASP A 102 8.64 13.07 -24.95
C ASP A 102 9.44 13.97 -23.99
N ASN A 103 8.82 14.41 -22.89
CA ASN A 103 9.48 15.17 -21.82
C ASN A 103 10.17 14.27 -20.79
N GLY A 104 10.20 12.96 -20.96
CA GLY A 104 10.85 12.01 -20.04
C GLY A 104 10.18 11.92 -18.67
N VAL A 105 8.91 12.23 -18.57
CA VAL A 105 8.14 12.07 -17.33
C VAL A 105 7.94 10.58 -17.06
N MET A 106 8.34 10.15 -15.87
CA MET A 106 8.06 8.80 -15.39
C MET A 106 6.63 8.72 -14.88
N TYR A 107 5.91 7.70 -15.28
CA TYR A 107 4.55 7.48 -14.80
C TYR A 107 4.34 6.01 -14.43
N ASN A 108 3.42 5.77 -13.50
CA ASN A 108 3.05 4.42 -13.07
C ASN A 108 1.64 4.45 -12.45
N ALA A 109 1.02 3.28 -12.40
CA ALA A 109 -0.21 3.04 -11.65
C ALA A 109 -0.03 1.82 -10.75
N ALA A 110 -0.87 1.69 -9.74
CA ALA A 110 -0.86 0.52 -8.87
C ALA A 110 -2.21 0.35 -8.18
N THR A 111 -2.73 -0.86 -8.20
CA THR A 111 -3.86 -1.28 -7.39
C THR A 111 -3.35 -1.99 -6.13
N THR A 112 -3.91 -1.61 -5.00
CA THR A 112 -3.62 -2.21 -3.70
C THR A 112 -4.88 -2.81 -3.08
N LYS A 113 -4.83 -3.19 -1.81
CA LYS A 113 -6.03 -3.64 -1.09
C LYS A 113 -7.06 -2.52 -0.93
N GLU A 114 -6.62 -1.31 -0.60
CA GLU A 114 -7.51 -0.21 -0.19
C GLU A 114 -7.59 0.94 -1.19
N TYR A 115 -6.67 1.04 -2.15
CA TYR A 115 -6.68 2.13 -3.14
C TYR A 115 -6.08 1.70 -4.47
N THR A 116 -6.48 2.40 -5.52
CA THR A 116 -5.80 2.46 -6.82
C THR A 116 -5.19 3.83 -6.98
N CYS A 117 -3.96 3.91 -7.47
CA CYS A 117 -3.28 5.18 -7.67
C CYS A 117 -2.64 5.29 -9.06
N PHE A 118 -2.58 6.53 -9.56
CA PHE A 118 -1.93 6.92 -10.80
C PHE A 118 -0.99 8.08 -10.49
N HIS A 119 0.26 8.04 -10.92
CA HIS A 119 1.20 9.09 -10.58
C HIS A 119 2.24 9.36 -11.67
N PHE A 120 2.70 10.60 -11.71
CA PHE A 120 3.68 11.14 -12.64
C PHE A 120 4.82 11.81 -11.87
N THR A 121 6.04 11.69 -12.37
CA THR A 121 7.22 12.37 -11.82
C THR A 121 8.07 12.91 -12.96
N GLY A 122 8.27 14.23 -13.00
CA GLY A 122 9.01 14.90 -14.07
C GLY A 122 9.62 16.23 -13.63
N LEU A 123 9.99 17.06 -14.57
CA LEU A 123 10.42 18.43 -14.31
C LEU A 123 9.21 19.33 -13.93
N ALA A 124 9.45 20.40 -13.19
CA ALA A 124 8.38 21.26 -12.68
C ALA A 124 7.50 21.87 -13.78
N ASN A 125 8.04 22.09 -14.99
CA ASN A 125 7.29 22.61 -16.14
C ASN A 125 6.34 21.60 -16.79
N THR A 126 6.38 20.31 -16.42
CA THR A 126 5.47 19.28 -16.93
C THR A 126 4.22 19.09 -16.06
N LEU A 127 4.10 19.84 -14.94
CA LEU A 127 3.04 19.63 -13.96
C LEU A 127 1.63 19.81 -14.55
N GLU A 128 1.42 20.85 -15.36
CA GLU A 128 0.12 21.14 -15.96
C GLU A 128 -0.35 19.98 -16.84
N THR A 129 0.52 19.47 -17.73
CA THR A 129 0.24 18.31 -18.58
C THR A 129 -0.09 17.07 -17.74
N CYS A 130 0.65 16.85 -16.65
CA CYS A 130 0.39 15.73 -15.75
C CYS A 130 -0.97 15.87 -15.01
N ILE A 131 -1.34 17.06 -14.56
CA ILE A 131 -2.64 17.31 -13.90
C ILE A 131 -3.78 17.09 -14.91
N CYS A 132 -3.64 17.56 -16.15
CA CYS A 132 -4.60 17.29 -17.21
C CYS A 132 -4.75 15.79 -17.49
N ALA A 133 -3.64 15.03 -17.53
CA ALA A 133 -3.69 13.58 -17.70
C ALA A 133 -4.41 12.88 -16.54
N LEU A 134 -4.16 13.29 -15.28
CA LEU A 134 -4.90 12.79 -14.11
C LEU A 134 -6.40 13.08 -14.20
N ALA A 135 -6.80 14.25 -14.72
CA ALA A 135 -8.21 14.59 -14.93
C ALA A 135 -8.86 13.68 -15.98
N HIS A 136 -8.15 13.34 -17.05
CA HIS A 136 -8.63 12.37 -18.04
C HIS A 136 -8.83 10.98 -17.42
N ILE A 137 -7.87 10.48 -16.64
CA ILE A 137 -7.96 9.21 -15.92
C ILE A 137 -9.16 9.24 -14.96
N ALA A 138 -9.33 10.33 -14.21
CA ALA A 138 -10.37 10.46 -13.22
C ALA A 138 -11.78 10.55 -13.79
N MET A 139 -11.99 11.21 -14.92
CA MET A 139 -13.31 11.61 -15.39
C MET A 139 -13.64 11.25 -16.85
N LYS A 140 -12.64 11.34 -17.74
CA LYS A 140 -12.92 11.36 -19.19
C LYS A 140 -12.73 10.01 -19.86
N ASN A 141 -11.82 9.15 -19.34
CA ASN A 141 -11.57 7.81 -19.87
C ASN A 141 -12.69 6.85 -19.41
N ARG A 142 -13.84 6.88 -20.07
CA ARG A 142 -15.04 6.12 -19.68
C ARG A 142 -15.60 5.24 -20.80
N ASN A 143 -14.95 5.22 -21.96
CA ASN A 143 -15.32 4.31 -23.04
C ASN A 143 -14.48 3.04 -22.97
N PHE A 144 -15.10 1.96 -22.56
CA PHE A 144 -14.48 0.64 -22.45
C PHE A 144 -14.98 -0.35 -23.53
N GLU A 145 -15.80 0.13 -24.47
CA GLU A 145 -16.38 -0.68 -25.55
C GLU A 145 -15.49 -0.62 -26.79
N ASN A 146 -14.26 -1.13 -26.71
CA ASN A 146 -13.28 -1.09 -27.81
C ASN A 146 -12.36 -2.33 -27.79
N GLU A 147 -11.54 -2.48 -28.83
CA GLU A 147 -10.57 -3.58 -28.94
C GLU A 147 -9.55 -3.59 -27.79
N ASN A 148 -9.23 -2.43 -27.22
CA ASN A 148 -8.32 -2.31 -26.09
C ASN A 148 -8.81 -3.06 -24.86
N PHE A 149 -10.14 -3.10 -24.63
CA PHE A 149 -10.71 -3.85 -23.51
C PHE A 149 -10.29 -5.34 -23.52
N GLU A 150 -10.43 -6.01 -24.66
CA GLU A 150 -10.05 -7.40 -24.79
C GLU A 150 -8.52 -7.60 -24.76
N ASN A 151 -7.75 -6.63 -25.21
CA ASN A 151 -6.30 -6.67 -25.15
C ASN A 151 -5.80 -6.54 -23.71
N GLU A 152 -6.31 -5.57 -22.95
CA GLU A 152 -5.95 -5.39 -21.52
C GLU A 152 -6.38 -6.59 -20.66
N LYS A 153 -7.55 -7.20 -20.94
CA LYS A 153 -7.93 -8.46 -20.30
C LYS A 153 -6.85 -9.55 -20.51
N LYS A 154 -6.30 -9.67 -21.71
CA LYS A 154 -5.24 -10.65 -22.01
C LYS A 154 -3.96 -10.33 -21.23
N VAL A 155 -3.58 -9.05 -21.16
CA VAL A 155 -2.41 -8.58 -20.40
C VAL A 155 -2.57 -8.91 -18.92
N VAL A 156 -3.70 -8.54 -18.30
CA VAL A 156 -3.99 -8.81 -16.89
C VAL A 156 -4.05 -10.32 -16.61
N LEU A 157 -4.63 -11.12 -17.50
CA LEU A 157 -4.63 -12.59 -17.37
C LEU A 157 -3.22 -13.18 -17.46
N GLN A 158 -2.34 -12.61 -18.29
CA GLN A 158 -0.94 -13.03 -18.38
C GLN A 158 -0.18 -12.68 -17.10
N GLU A 159 -0.37 -11.49 -16.55
CA GLU A 159 0.20 -11.08 -15.26
C GLU A 159 -0.30 -11.97 -14.12
N ALA A 160 -1.59 -12.23 -14.05
CA ALA A 160 -2.18 -13.13 -13.08
C ALA A 160 -1.59 -14.55 -13.18
N THR A 161 -1.39 -15.06 -14.39
CA THR A 161 -0.75 -16.36 -14.62
C THR A 161 0.68 -16.37 -14.06
N GLY A 162 1.46 -15.33 -14.33
CA GLY A 162 2.81 -15.16 -13.80
C GLY A 162 2.81 -15.09 -12.27
N PHE A 163 1.91 -14.29 -11.70
CA PHE A 163 1.75 -14.16 -10.26
C PHE A 163 1.40 -15.50 -9.58
N TYR A 164 0.37 -16.20 -10.05
CA TYR A 164 -0.09 -17.47 -9.47
C TYR A 164 0.88 -18.63 -9.68
N SER A 165 1.79 -18.55 -10.64
CA SER A 165 2.85 -19.54 -10.84
C SER A 165 4.13 -19.26 -10.05
N SER A 166 4.22 -18.12 -9.37
CA SER A 166 5.41 -17.66 -8.67
C SER A 166 5.28 -17.66 -7.15
N PHE A 167 6.42 -17.58 -6.45
CA PHE A 167 6.45 -17.37 -5.00
C PHE A 167 6.06 -15.96 -4.56
N GLN A 168 5.91 -15.02 -5.49
CA GLN A 168 5.49 -13.63 -5.19
C GLN A 168 4.14 -13.57 -4.49
N GLN A 169 3.25 -14.51 -4.79
CA GLN A 169 1.92 -14.59 -4.17
C GLN A 169 1.95 -14.89 -2.66
N ILE A 170 3.09 -15.27 -2.06
CA ILE A 170 3.12 -15.72 -0.66
C ILE A 170 2.57 -14.68 0.34
N LYS A 171 2.83 -13.39 0.13
CA LYS A 171 2.31 -12.33 1.00
C LYS A 171 0.78 -12.22 0.91
N GLU A 172 0.25 -12.31 -0.30
CA GLU A 172 -1.18 -12.30 -0.56
C GLU A 172 -1.86 -13.54 0.03
N ARG A 173 -1.23 -14.71 -0.12
CA ARG A 173 -1.72 -15.97 0.47
C ARG A 173 -1.65 -15.98 1.99
N THR A 174 -0.64 -15.32 2.58
CA THR A 174 -0.59 -15.09 4.03
C THR A 174 -1.76 -14.23 4.48
N SER A 175 -2.05 -13.14 3.74
CA SER A 175 -3.20 -12.29 4.03
C SER A 175 -4.52 -13.05 3.91
N GLN A 176 -4.66 -13.88 2.87
CA GLN A 176 -5.83 -14.74 2.67
C GLN A 176 -5.98 -15.80 3.78
N ALA A 177 -4.90 -16.44 4.22
CA ALA A 177 -4.93 -17.36 5.35
C ALA A 177 -5.39 -16.69 6.65
N LEU A 178 -5.04 -15.42 6.85
CA LEU A 178 -5.42 -14.65 8.04
C LEU A 178 -6.85 -14.11 7.99
N TRP A 179 -7.30 -13.61 6.86
CA TRP A 179 -8.52 -12.83 6.71
C TRP A 179 -9.60 -13.53 5.87
N GLY A 180 -9.34 -14.76 5.40
CA GLY A 180 -10.22 -15.45 4.46
C GLY A 180 -10.27 -14.76 3.10
N ASN A 181 -11.37 -14.96 2.39
CA ASN A 181 -11.61 -14.33 1.09
C ASN A 181 -12.46 -13.06 1.22
N MET A 182 -12.21 -12.26 2.28
CA MET A 182 -12.97 -11.08 2.63
C MET A 182 -12.04 -9.90 2.90
N GLY A 183 -12.44 -8.69 2.54
CA GLY A 183 -11.70 -7.46 2.81
C GLY A 183 -10.22 -7.57 2.40
N THR A 184 -9.32 -7.32 3.33
CA THR A 184 -7.87 -7.37 3.09
C THR A 184 -7.31 -8.77 2.78
N GLY A 185 -8.10 -9.84 2.91
CA GLY A 185 -7.74 -11.18 2.48
C GLY A 185 -7.89 -11.42 0.98
N LYS A 186 -8.71 -10.62 0.28
CA LYS A 186 -8.88 -10.73 -1.18
C LYS A 186 -7.59 -10.43 -1.92
N ILE A 187 -7.27 -11.26 -2.90
CA ILE A 187 -6.04 -11.11 -3.70
C ILE A 187 -6.20 -9.97 -4.70
N ILE A 188 -5.19 -9.14 -4.83
CA ILE A 188 -5.21 -7.96 -5.72
C ILE A 188 -5.31 -8.37 -7.18
N MET A 189 -4.58 -9.41 -7.60
CA MET A 189 -4.67 -9.97 -8.96
C MET A 189 -6.06 -10.54 -9.27
N GLY A 190 -6.87 -10.81 -8.25
CA GLY A 190 -8.25 -11.26 -8.38
C GLY A 190 -8.41 -12.69 -8.89
N ASN A 191 -9.65 -13.04 -9.19
CA ASN A 191 -10.01 -14.34 -9.77
C ASN A 191 -9.87 -14.28 -11.29
N MET A 192 -9.05 -15.16 -11.87
CA MET A 192 -8.84 -15.23 -13.32
C MET A 192 -10.12 -15.47 -14.13
N ASN A 193 -11.12 -16.15 -13.56
CA ASN A 193 -12.41 -16.35 -14.24
C ASN A 193 -13.21 -15.05 -14.27
N ASN A 194 -13.23 -14.29 -13.17
CA ASN A 194 -13.90 -12.98 -13.14
C ASN A 194 -13.29 -12.03 -14.19
N ILE A 195 -11.94 -12.02 -14.30
CA ILE A 195 -11.25 -11.20 -15.30
C ILE A 195 -11.60 -11.67 -16.73
N ARG A 196 -11.65 -12.99 -16.96
CA ARG A 196 -11.98 -13.55 -18.28
C ARG A 196 -13.42 -13.22 -18.70
N GLU A 197 -14.34 -13.22 -17.76
CA GLU A 197 -15.76 -12.96 -17.98
C GLU A 197 -16.15 -11.48 -17.80
N ALA A 198 -15.19 -10.63 -17.44
CA ALA A 198 -15.42 -9.19 -17.24
C ALA A 198 -16.00 -8.52 -18.50
N THR A 199 -16.96 -7.65 -18.28
CA THR A 199 -17.63 -6.87 -19.33
C THR A 199 -17.33 -5.36 -19.17
N PRO A 200 -17.39 -4.58 -20.26
CA PRO A 200 -17.28 -3.12 -20.20
C PRO A 200 -18.24 -2.48 -19.21
N GLU A 201 -19.46 -2.98 -19.08
CA GLU A 201 -20.49 -2.45 -18.16
C GLU A 201 -20.10 -2.65 -16.70
N GLN A 202 -19.48 -3.77 -16.36
CA GLN A 202 -18.99 -4.02 -15.00
C GLN A 202 -17.88 -3.02 -14.62
N ILE A 203 -16.91 -2.79 -15.52
CA ILE A 203 -15.85 -1.79 -15.31
C ILE A 203 -16.44 -0.39 -15.22
N LYS A 204 -17.34 -0.04 -16.15
CA LYS A 204 -18.06 1.26 -16.14
C LYS A 204 -18.82 1.47 -14.83
N GLY A 205 -19.49 0.42 -14.35
CA GLY A 205 -20.19 0.42 -13.07
C GLY A 205 -19.27 0.61 -11.87
N LEU A 206 -18.11 -0.07 -11.85
CA LEU A 206 -17.09 0.09 -10.81
C LEU A 206 -16.53 1.51 -10.81
N VAL A 207 -16.08 1.99 -11.98
CA VAL A 207 -15.47 3.32 -12.11
C VAL A 207 -16.48 4.43 -11.74
N ARG A 208 -17.74 4.32 -12.17
CA ARG A 208 -18.80 5.28 -11.81
C ARG A 208 -19.05 5.36 -10.30
N ARG A 209 -18.93 4.24 -9.58
CA ARG A 209 -19.14 4.21 -8.13
C ARG A 209 -17.94 4.69 -7.33
N ALA A 210 -16.73 4.31 -7.77
CA ALA A 210 -15.51 4.47 -6.99
C ALA A 210 -14.74 5.75 -7.32
N TYR A 211 -14.70 6.13 -8.60
CA TYR A 211 -13.96 7.30 -9.07
C TYR A 211 -14.84 8.54 -8.98
N VAL A 212 -14.97 9.05 -7.79
CA VAL A 212 -15.74 10.25 -7.44
C VAL A 212 -14.91 11.17 -6.55
N PRO A 213 -15.16 12.49 -6.52
CA PRO A 213 -14.35 13.46 -5.80
C PRO A 213 -14.13 13.10 -4.31
N GLU A 214 -15.23 12.84 -3.58
CA GLU A 214 -15.17 12.52 -2.15
C GLU A 214 -14.38 11.24 -1.80
N ASN A 215 -14.21 10.35 -2.78
CA ASN A 215 -13.47 9.08 -2.64
C ASN A 215 -12.03 9.19 -3.13
N THR A 216 -11.61 10.40 -3.51
CA THR A 216 -10.35 10.61 -4.22
C THR A 216 -9.51 11.69 -3.54
N SER A 217 -8.19 11.52 -3.60
CA SER A 217 -7.25 12.56 -3.23
C SER A 217 -6.22 12.80 -4.34
N ILE A 218 -5.90 14.08 -4.60
CA ILE A 218 -4.78 14.51 -5.43
C ILE A 218 -3.64 14.94 -4.53
N VAL A 219 -2.44 14.48 -4.84
CA VAL A 219 -1.21 14.87 -4.15
C VAL A 219 -0.25 15.49 -5.14
N VAL A 220 0.35 16.63 -4.79
CA VAL A 220 1.41 17.27 -5.58
C VAL A 220 2.56 17.64 -4.65
N ILE A 221 3.75 17.20 -4.98
CA ILE A 221 4.96 17.51 -4.22
C ILE A 221 6.08 18.00 -5.14
N GLY A 222 6.92 18.89 -4.66
CA GLY A 222 8.08 19.37 -5.41
C GLY A 222 8.22 20.89 -5.38
N ASN A 223 8.92 21.44 -6.36
CA ASN A 223 9.10 22.89 -6.48
C ASN A 223 7.84 23.53 -7.09
N ILE A 224 6.87 23.82 -6.24
CA ILE A 224 5.53 24.30 -6.61
C ILE A 224 5.17 25.58 -5.88
N GLU A 225 4.26 26.37 -6.50
CA GLU A 225 3.55 27.47 -5.85
C GLU A 225 2.11 27.05 -5.56
N TYR A 226 1.71 27.05 -4.29
CA TYR A 226 0.43 26.48 -3.84
C TYR A 226 -0.78 27.03 -4.58
N MET A 227 -0.89 28.36 -4.71
CA MET A 227 -2.04 28.95 -5.37
C MET A 227 -2.13 28.56 -6.85
N HIS A 228 -1.00 28.56 -7.55
CA HIS A 228 -0.95 28.16 -8.95
C HIS A 228 -1.38 26.69 -9.16
N VAL A 229 -0.94 25.78 -8.29
CA VAL A 229 -1.36 24.36 -8.34
C VAL A 229 -2.84 24.21 -8.02
N LEU A 230 -3.35 24.96 -7.03
CA LEU A 230 -4.78 24.94 -6.69
C LEU A 230 -5.63 25.40 -7.88
N GLU A 231 -5.26 26.50 -8.53
CA GLU A 231 -5.95 27.02 -9.75
C GLU A 231 -5.95 26.00 -10.90
N MET A 232 -4.83 25.30 -11.13
CA MET A 232 -4.77 24.21 -12.12
C MET A 232 -5.74 23.07 -11.78
N ILE A 233 -5.75 22.64 -10.52
CA ILE A 233 -6.62 21.54 -10.06
C ILE A 233 -8.10 21.97 -10.12
N GLU A 234 -8.42 23.19 -9.72
CA GLU A 234 -9.79 23.72 -9.81
C GLU A 234 -10.29 23.73 -11.26
N ARG A 235 -9.48 24.26 -12.17
CA ARG A 235 -9.81 24.34 -13.61
C ARG A 235 -10.14 22.96 -14.19
N GLU A 236 -9.35 21.94 -13.83
CA GLU A 236 -9.51 20.59 -14.41
C GLU A 236 -10.55 19.73 -13.70
N PHE A 237 -10.78 19.91 -12.39
CA PHE A 237 -11.58 19.00 -11.58
C PHE A 237 -12.86 19.58 -10.98
N SER A 238 -13.12 20.89 -11.11
CA SER A 238 -14.35 21.50 -10.55
C SER A 238 -15.64 20.97 -11.18
N CYS A 239 -15.58 20.55 -12.45
CA CYS A 239 -16.71 19.97 -13.17
C CYS A 239 -16.95 18.47 -12.85
N TRP A 240 -16.13 17.87 -11.99
CA TRP A 240 -16.30 16.47 -11.60
C TRP A 240 -17.52 16.32 -10.71
N GLU A 241 -18.55 15.68 -11.23
CA GLU A 241 -19.81 15.50 -10.50
C GLU A 241 -19.68 14.48 -9.38
N ASP A 242 -20.29 14.84 -8.23
CA ASP A 242 -20.38 13.95 -7.07
C ASP A 242 -21.56 12.97 -7.24
N VAL A 243 -21.25 11.69 -7.25
CA VAL A 243 -22.25 10.61 -7.15
C VAL A 243 -22.00 9.90 -5.85
N LYS A 244 -22.59 10.41 -4.75
CA LYS A 244 -22.49 9.78 -3.42
C LYS A 244 -22.78 8.29 -3.47
N LYS A 245 -21.77 7.47 -3.15
CA LYS A 245 -21.95 6.08 -2.75
C LYS A 245 -20.91 5.72 -1.69
N GLU A 246 -21.42 5.30 -0.54
CA GLU A 246 -20.61 4.72 0.52
C GLU A 246 -19.98 3.42 0.02
N THR A 247 -18.67 3.40 -0.05
CA THR A 247 -17.90 2.17 -0.17
C THR A 247 -17.60 1.69 1.25
N GLU A 248 -18.43 0.84 1.80
CA GLU A 248 -18.12 0.18 3.06
C GLU A 248 -17.16 -0.99 2.83
N GLU A 249 -16.14 -1.05 3.66
CA GLU A 249 -15.28 -2.22 3.75
C GLU A 249 -16.08 -3.35 4.40
N GLU A 250 -16.10 -4.50 3.75
CA GLU A 250 -16.81 -5.69 4.24
C GLU A 250 -16.31 -6.09 5.65
N ALA A 251 -17.24 -6.32 6.57
CA ALA A 251 -16.89 -6.81 7.89
C ALA A 251 -16.24 -8.20 7.75
N VAL A 252 -15.05 -8.37 8.33
CA VAL A 252 -14.32 -9.63 8.27
C VAL A 252 -14.62 -10.43 9.54
N ASP A 253 -15.47 -11.43 9.40
CA ASP A 253 -15.70 -12.46 10.42
C ASP A 253 -15.09 -13.78 9.94
N SER A 254 -13.79 -13.94 10.18
CA SER A 254 -13.04 -15.15 9.84
C SER A 254 -12.04 -15.48 10.92
N THR A 255 -11.76 -16.76 11.12
CA THR A 255 -10.63 -17.22 11.94
C THR A 255 -9.39 -17.39 11.06
N PRO A 256 -8.17 -17.10 11.56
CA PRO A 256 -6.96 -17.44 10.84
C PRO A 256 -6.90 -18.93 10.51
N GLY A 257 -6.38 -19.25 9.34
CA GLY A 257 -6.34 -20.60 8.80
C GLY A 257 -5.04 -20.89 8.05
N ILE A 258 -5.11 -21.88 7.19
CA ILE A 258 -3.96 -22.45 6.49
C ILE A 258 -4.22 -22.40 5.01
N TYR A 259 -3.21 -21.97 4.25
CA TYR A 259 -3.17 -22.06 2.80
C TYR A 259 -1.94 -22.86 2.35
N ILE A 260 -2.14 -24.01 1.71
CA ILE A 260 -1.03 -24.82 1.17
C ILE A 260 -1.32 -25.17 -0.27
N ASN A 261 -0.38 -24.82 -1.13
CA ASN A 261 -0.35 -25.22 -2.53
C ASN A 261 0.80 -26.19 -2.75
N LYS A 262 0.48 -27.42 -3.21
CA LYS A 262 1.46 -28.43 -3.59
C LYS A 262 2.08 -28.05 -4.94
N GLY A 263 3.37 -28.32 -5.12
CA GLY A 263 4.07 -28.01 -6.36
C GLY A 263 5.11 -29.07 -6.71
N SER A 264 5.45 -29.16 -7.99
CA SER A 264 6.43 -30.13 -8.50
C SER A 264 7.88 -29.63 -8.47
N GLY A 265 8.12 -28.36 -8.16
CA GLY A 265 9.47 -27.77 -8.09
C GLY A 265 10.31 -28.30 -6.93
N VAL A 266 11.58 -27.91 -6.88
CA VAL A 266 12.55 -28.30 -5.85
C VAL A 266 12.53 -27.39 -4.60
N SER A 267 11.90 -26.24 -4.70
CA SER A 267 11.85 -25.24 -3.66
C SER A 267 10.44 -25.05 -3.10
N THR A 268 10.37 -24.61 -1.87
CA THR A 268 9.14 -24.22 -1.15
C THR A 268 9.31 -22.83 -0.57
N VAL A 269 8.27 -22.02 -0.62
CA VAL A 269 8.16 -20.82 0.20
C VAL A 269 7.15 -21.03 1.31
N LEU A 270 7.54 -20.67 2.53
CA LEU A 270 6.73 -20.75 3.75
C LEU A 270 6.50 -19.35 4.30
N SER A 271 5.34 -19.12 4.89
CA SER A 271 5.01 -17.89 5.63
C SER A 271 4.22 -18.20 6.88
N ILE A 272 4.72 -17.77 8.04
CA ILE A 272 3.95 -17.67 9.28
C ILE A 272 3.48 -16.24 9.41
N GLY A 273 2.18 -16.01 9.39
CA GLY A 273 1.58 -14.69 9.46
C GLY A 273 0.73 -14.48 10.69
N PHE A 274 0.50 -13.21 11.04
CA PHE A 274 -0.37 -12.81 12.15
C PHE A 274 -1.20 -11.61 11.75
N ARG A 275 -2.42 -11.52 12.26
CA ARG A 275 -3.20 -10.29 12.20
C ARG A 275 -2.52 -9.21 13.02
N SER A 276 -2.53 -8.00 12.54
CA SER A 276 -1.94 -6.85 13.22
C SER A 276 -2.92 -5.69 13.31
N PRO A 277 -2.67 -4.72 14.20
CA PRO A 277 -3.42 -3.48 14.22
C PRO A 277 -3.34 -2.74 12.89
N GLY A 278 -4.31 -1.86 12.63
CA GLY A 278 -4.32 -1.00 11.46
C GLY A 278 -3.39 0.21 11.58
N TYR A 279 -3.47 1.06 10.55
CA TYR A 279 -2.59 2.24 10.46
C TYR A 279 -2.88 3.29 11.54
N ASP A 280 -4.13 3.46 11.93
CA ASP A 280 -4.57 4.44 12.96
C ASP A 280 -4.26 4.00 14.40
N ASP A 281 -3.81 2.75 14.60
CA ASP A 281 -3.55 2.20 15.93
C ASP A 281 -2.17 2.61 16.44
N GLN A 282 -2.09 3.04 17.68
CA GLN A 282 -0.83 3.42 18.33
C GLN A 282 0.17 2.26 18.44
N ARG A 283 -0.30 1.00 18.38
CA ARG A 283 0.55 -0.20 18.40
C ARG A 283 1.23 -0.46 17.05
N ARG A 284 0.87 0.25 15.99
CA ARG A 284 1.43 0.07 14.64
C ARG A 284 2.96 0.14 14.62
N LEU A 285 3.53 1.22 15.12
CA LEU A 285 4.99 1.41 15.10
C LEU A 285 5.76 0.40 15.97
N PRO A 286 5.34 0.07 17.21
CA PRO A 286 5.90 -1.06 17.95
C PRO A 286 5.80 -2.39 17.20
N THR A 287 4.69 -2.66 16.52
CA THR A 287 4.50 -3.86 15.70
C THR A 287 5.46 -3.88 14.50
N GLU A 288 5.60 -2.77 13.79
CA GLU A 288 6.55 -2.63 12.69
C GLU A 288 7.99 -2.88 13.17
N MET A 289 8.38 -2.29 14.29
CA MET A 289 9.70 -2.50 14.91
C MET A 289 9.93 -3.97 15.26
N MET A 290 8.94 -4.63 15.85
CA MET A 290 8.98 -6.07 16.13
C MET A 290 9.27 -6.89 14.86
N VAL A 291 8.53 -6.65 13.78
CA VAL A 291 8.70 -7.37 12.50
C VAL A 291 10.09 -7.14 11.93
N ARG A 292 10.61 -5.92 12.02
CA ARG A 292 11.94 -5.57 11.50
C ARG A 292 13.04 -6.27 12.29
N ILE A 293 12.98 -6.31 13.62
CA ILE A 293 13.95 -7.02 14.45
C ILE A 293 13.88 -8.53 14.19
N LEU A 294 12.69 -9.08 13.98
CA LEU A 294 12.53 -10.51 13.75
C LEU A 294 12.96 -10.94 12.33
N GLY A 295 12.51 -10.25 11.27
CA GLY A 295 12.72 -10.71 9.90
C GLY A 295 13.01 -9.62 8.86
N GLY A 296 12.74 -8.33 9.16
CA GLY A 296 12.84 -7.23 8.21
C GLY A 296 14.16 -6.45 8.20
N GLY A 297 15.04 -6.66 9.16
CA GLY A 297 16.29 -5.91 9.36
C GLY A 297 17.53 -6.54 8.70
N GLY A 298 17.37 -7.36 7.67
CA GLY A 298 18.48 -8.02 6.97
C GLY A 298 19.25 -9.00 7.86
N PHE A 299 20.56 -9.07 7.72
CA PHE A 299 21.42 -10.05 8.45
C PHE A 299 21.38 -9.93 9.99
N GLN A 300 20.93 -8.81 10.51
CA GLN A 300 20.82 -8.61 11.95
C GLN A 300 19.52 -9.17 12.56
N SER A 301 18.54 -9.52 11.71
CA SER A 301 17.25 -10.07 12.14
C SER A 301 17.41 -11.45 12.76
N ARG A 302 16.61 -11.74 13.80
CA ARG A 302 16.70 -12.99 14.57
C ARG A 302 16.45 -14.22 13.70
N ILE A 303 15.39 -14.20 12.85
CA ILE A 303 15.03 -15.31 11.97
C ILE A 303 16.10 -15.51 10.90
N VAL A 304 16.63 -14.43 10.31
CA VAL A 304 17.72 -14.52 9.32
C VAL A 304 18.97 -15.15 9.95
N LYS A 305 19.36 -14.72 11.14
CA LYS A 305 20.50 -15.32 11.89
C LYS A 305 20.29 -16.80 12.14
N GLU A 306 19.11 -17.20 12.60
CA GLU A 306 18.85 -18.59 12.98
C GLU A 306 18.80 -19.48 11.72
N ILE A 307 18.03 -19.11 10.71
CA ILE A 307 17.76 -19.96 9.55
C ILE A 307 18.89 -19.91 8.52
N ARG A 308 19.37 -18.71 8.19
CA ARG A 308 20.36 -18.53 7.11
C ARG A 308 21.77 -18.67 7.66
N THR A 309 22.13 -17.90 8.69
CA THR A 309 23.52 -17.79 9.11
C THR A 309 23.98 -19.00 9.92
N LYS A 310 23.17 -19.46 10.89
CA LYS A 310 23.56 -20.56 11.77
C LYS A 310 23.31 -21.93 11.16
N ARG A 311 22.17 -22.13 10.47
CA ARG A 311 21.77 -23.45 9.98
C ARG A 311 21.94 -23.66 8.49
N GLY A 312 22.08 -22.61 7.69
CA GLY A 312 22.19 -22.72 6.23
C GLY A 312 20.98 -23.38 5.56
N LEU A 313 19.78 -23.19 6.14
CA LEU A 313 18.55 -23.80 5.64
C LEU A 313 17.97 -23.08 4.44
N ALA A 314 18.17 -21.76 4.35
CA ALA A 314 17.58 -20.94 3.32
C ALA A 314 18.47 -19.75 2.96
N TYR A 315 18.41 -19.32 1.68
CA TYR A 315 19.05 -18.09 1.22
C TYR A 315 18.15 -16.88 1.40
N THR A 316 16.86 -17.00 1.08
CA THR A 316 15.87 -15.93 1.20
C THR A 316 15.05 -16.10 2.46
N VAL A 317 15.21 -15.15 3.37
CA VAL A 317 14.47 -15.06 4.64
C VAL A 317 14.06 -13.62 4.82
N GLY A 318 12.83 -13.38 5.21
CA GLY A 318 12.33 -12.01 5.38
C GLY A 318 11.15 -11.89 6.33
N GLY A 319 10.82 -10.65 6.66
CA GLY A 319 9.60 -10.28 7.37
C GLY A 319 8.94 -9.11 6.65
N PHE A 320 7.63 -9.05 6.72
CA PHE A 320 6.86 -7.95 6.17
C PHE A 320 5.72 -7.55 7.12
N ALA A 321 5.32 -6.28 7.04
CA ALA A 321 4.12 -5.77 7.67
C ALA A 321 3.38 -4.90 6.67
N SER A 322 2.09 -5.13 6.53
CA SER A 322 1.18 -4.33 5.71
C SER A 322 0.10 -3.77 6.61
N PHE A 323 0.07 -2.44 6.74
CA PHE A 323 -0.90 -1.73 7.54
C PHE A 323 -1.93 -1.08 6.64
N TYR A 324 -3.16 -1.52 6.76
CA TYR A 324 -4.35 -0.95 6.16
C TYR A 324 -5.01 -0.02 7.18
N ARG A 325 -6.05 0.70 6.81
CA ARG A 325 -6.66 1.69 7.69
C ARG A 325 -7.04 1.11 9.07
N LYS A 326 -7.82 0.04 9.09
CA LYS A 326 -8.37 -0.54 10.32
C LYS A 326 -7.66 -1.80 10.82
N ARG A 327 -6.92 -2.48 9.97
CA ARG A 327 -6.30 -3.79 10.25
C ARG A 327 -4.96 -3.91 9.53
N GLY A 328 -4.22 -4.97 9.80
CA GLY A 328 -2.96 -5.22 9.13
C GLY A 328 -2.61 -6.70 9.08
N THR A 329 -1.65 -7.01 8.24
CA THR A 329 -1.04 -8.34 8.11
C THR A 329 0.45 -8.22 8.34
N LEU A 330 0.99 -9.03 9.21
CA LEU A 330 2.43 -9.25 9.29
C LEU A 330 2.76 -10.69 8.98
N GLY A 331 3.96 -10.94 8.50
CA GLY A 331 4.39 -12.30 8.19
C GLY A 331 5.91 -12.43 8.11
N PHE A 332 6.37 -13.66 8.34
CA PHE A 332 7.76 -14.06 8.25
C PHE A 332 7.88 -15.14 7.20
N THR A 333 8.75 -14.95 6.21
CA THR A 333 8.83 -15.78 5.02
C THR A 333 10.20 -16.43 4.89
N VAL A 334 10.21 -17.66 4.40
CA VAL A 334 11.42 -18.43 4.10
C VAL A 334 11.26 -19.13 2.77
N VAL A 335 12.25 -18.99 1.87
CA VAL A 335 12.36 -19.77 0.63
C VAL A 335 13.51 -20.75 0.82
N CYS A 336 13.20 -22.04 0.75
CA CYS A 336 14.19 -23.10 0.98
C CYS A 336 13.95 -24.32 0.07
N ASP A 337 14.88 -25.25 0.07
CA ASP A 337 14.68 -26.58 -0.53
C ASP A 337 13.53 -27.30 0.17
N LYS A 338 12.70 -28.02 -0.59
CA LYS A 338 11.57 -28.77 -0.02
C LYS A 338 11.95 -29.69 1.13
N GLN A 339 13.09 -30.38 1.00
CA GLN A 339 13.60 -31.31 2.03
C GLN A 339 13.94 -30.61 3.35
N LYS A 340 14.25 -29.29 3.32
CA LYS A 340 14.56 -28.47 4.47
C LYS A 340 13.37 -27.70 5.04
N SER A 341 12.21 -27.78 4.38
CA SER A 341 11.05 -26.95 4.69
C SER A 341 10.51 -27.14 6.12
N ILE A 342 10.43 -28.39 6.59
CA ILE A 342 9.97 -28.74 7.94
C ILE A 342 10.94 -28.18 8.98
N GLU A 343 12.25 -28.34 8.78
CA GLU A 343 13.26 -27.82 9.68
C GLU A 343 13.25 -26.27 9.71
N ALA A 344 13.07 -25.64 8.56
CA ALA A 344 12.97 -24.20 8.46
C ALA A 344 11.70 -23.66 9.17
N ALA A 345 10.55 -24.33 9.02
CA ALA A 345 9.31 -24.01 9.71
C ALA A 345 9.49 -24.10 11.24
N LYS A 346 10.05 -25.20 11.76
CA LYS A 346 10.36 -25.39 13.17
C LYS A 346 11.31 -24.34 13.72
N ALA A 347 12.38 -24.02 12.98
CA ALA A 347 13.34 -22.99 13.38
C ALA A 347 12.70 -21.60 13.45
N MET A 348 11.82 -21.26 12.49
CA MET A 348 11.08 -19.99 12.48
C MET A 348 10.11 -19.92 13.66
N SER A 349 9.28 -20.94 13.88
CA SER A 349 8.35 -21.02 15.01
C SER A 349 9.07 -20.88 16.34
N LYS A 350 10.18 -21.58 16.52
CA LYS A 350 11.00 -21.49 17.73
C LYS A 350 11.45 -20.06 18.05
N VAL A 351 11.96 -19.34 17.05
CA VAL A 351 12.39 -17.93 17.22
C VAL A 351 11.21 -17.04 17.63
N LEU A 352 10.03 -17.25 17.02
CA LEU A 352 8.82 -16.50 17.35
C LEU A 352 8.34 -16.79 18.78
N ALA A 353 8.25 -18.07 19.16
CA ALA A 353 7.86 -18.48 20.49
C ALA A 353 8.83 -17.97 21.58
N GLU A 354 10.14 -18.13 21.37
CA GLU A 354 11.16 -17.59 22.28
C GLU A 354 11.06 -16.07 22.41
N THR A 355 10.79 -15.36 21.30
CA THR A 355 10.64 -13.90 21.35
C THR A 355 9.38 -13.48 22.11
N ARG A 356 8.27 -14.20 21.96
CA ARG A 356 7.04 -13.95 22.72
C ARG A 356 7.28 -14.03 24.24
N ILE A 357 8.07 -15.01 24.67
CA ILE A 357 8.35 -15.28 26.10
C ILE A 357 9.40 -14.29 26.62
N ASN A 358 10.55 -14.18 25.96
CA ASN A 358 11.74 -13.51 26.46
C ASN A 358 11.82 -12.02 26.06
N GLY A 359 11.01 -11.58 25.07
CA GLY A 359 11.04 -10.21 24.54
C GLY A 359 12.31 -9.91 23.74
N PHE A 360 12.64 -8.63 23.66
CA PHE A 360 13.74 -8.08 22.88
C PHE A 360 14.87 -7.59 23.79
N LEU A 361 16.06 -7.37 23.21
CA LEU A 361 17.16 -6.70 23.88
C LEU A 361 17.04 -5.18 23.70
N GLU A 362 17.46 -4.40 24.70
CA GLU A 362 17.46 -2.94 24.59
C GLU A 362 18.29 -2.43 23.41
N GLU A 363 19.41 -3.10 23.13
CA GLU A 363 20.29 -2.78 21.99
C GLU A 363 19.60 -2.96 20.63
N GLU A 364 18.70 -3.96 20.51
CA GLU A 364 17.90 -4.16 19.30
C GLU A 364 16.93 -2.99 19.08
N ILE A 365 16.29 -2.53 20.16
CA ILE A 365 15.37 -1.40 20.12
C ILE A 365 16.11 -0.10 19.73
N ILE A 366 17.23 0.17 20.37
CA ILE A 366 18.05 1.36 20.10
C ILE A 366 18.52 1.38 18.64
N ARG A 367 19.02 0.25 18.14
CA ARG A 367 19.44 0.11 16.75
C ARG A 367 18.27 0.35 15.79
N GLU A 368 17.13 -0.30 16.03
CA GLU A 368 16.03 -0.28 15.11
C GLU A 368 15.35 1.09 15.05
N LYS A 369 15.29 1.84 16.14
CA LYS A 369 14.87 3.24 16.13
C LYS A 369 15.68 4.07 15.12
N LYS A 370 17.00 3.93 15.13
CA LYS A 370 17.89 4.65 14.20
C LYS A 370 17.61 4.24 12.74
N VAL A 371 17.42 2.93 12.52
CA VAL A 371 17.15 2.41 11.17
C VAL A 371 15.79 2.90 10.66
N MET A 372 14.75 2.86 11.48
CA MET A 372 13.42 3.35 11.12
C MET A 372 13.42 4.86 10.84
N GLU A 373 14.11 5.66 11.68
CA GLU A 373 14.28 7.10 11.45
C GLU A 373 15.01 7.37 10.14
N THR A 374 16.12 6.68 9.89
CA THR A 374 16.90 6.82 8.65
C THR A 374 16.07 6.45 7.42
N ASN A 375 15.35 5.33 7.45
CA ASN A 375 14.51 4.90 6.33
C ASN A 375 13.39 5.90 6.07
N MET A 376 12.80 6.49 7.11
CA MET A 376 11.77 7.52 6.97
C MET A 376 12.34 8.77 6.28
N LEU A 377 13.52 9.22 6.67
CA LEU A 377 14.17 10.37 6.03
C LEU A 377 14.56 10.07 4.57
N LEU A 378 15.14 8.91 4.30
CA LEU A 378 15.48 8.49 2.94
C LEU A 378 14.24 8.38 2.03
N SER A 379 13.09 7.96 2.58
CA SER A 379 11.85 7.90 1.79
C SER A 379 11.33 9.29 1.40
N VAL A 380 11.63 10.31 2.19
CA VAL A 380 11.27 11.71 1.86
C VAL A 380 12.18 12.29 0.79
N ASP A 381 13.47 11.92 0.79
CA ASP A 381 14.43 12.36 -0.24
C ASP A 381 14.12 11.74 -1.61
N ASN A 382 13.42 10.61 -1.65
CA ASN A 382 12.93 10.03 -2.89
C ASN A 382 11.53 10.56 -3.22
N MET A 383 11.42 11.44 -4.21
CA MET A 383 10.19 12.13 -4.59
C MET A 383 9.02 11.17 -4.86
N THR A 384 9.25 10.06 -5.56
CA THR A 384 8.20 9.09 -5.89
C THR A 384 7.73 8.33 -4.65
N GLU A 385 8.65 7.90 -3.79
CA GLU A 385 8.29 7.21 -2.54
C GLU A 385 7.59 8.17 -1.57
N HIS A 386 8.03 9.42 -1.50
CA HIS A 386 7.40 10.46 -0.69
C HIS A 386 5.96 10.73 -1.16
N LEU A 387 5.77 10.89 -2.47
CA LEU A 387 4.44 11.04 -3.09
C LEU A 387 3.53 9.86 -2.73
N ARG A 388 4.02 8.63 -2.91
CA ARG A 388 3.26 7.40 -2.62
C ARG A 388 2.88 7.30 -1.14
N TYR A 389 3.78 7.71 -0.25
CA TYR A 389 3.51 7.70 1.19
C TYR A 389 2.40 8.68 1.57
N ILE A 390 2.48 9.94 1.10
CA ILE A 390 1.46 10.96 1.33
C ILE A 390 0.13 10.55 0.68
N GLY A 391 0.18 10.03 -0.55
CA GLY A 391 -1.02 9.61 -1.27
C GLY A 391 -1.74 8.44 -0.60
N LYS A 392 -0.98 7.44 -0.12
CA LYS A 392 -1.54 6.37 0.72
C LYS A 392 -2.25 6.94 1.95
N CYS A 393 -1.64 7.88 2.65
CA CYS A 393 -2.26 8.53 3.81
C CYS A 393 -3.52 9.31 3.41
N GLY A 394 -3.48 10.00 2.26
CA GLY A 394 -4.64 10.68 1.68
C GLY A 394 -5.82 9.75 1.43
N ALA A 395 -5.58 8.61 0.77
CA ALA A 395 -6.60 7.58 0.51
C ALA A 395 -7.19 6.96 1.80
N MET A 396 -6.40 6.89 2.87
CA MET A 396 -6.84 6.39 4.17
C MET A 396 -7.47 7.46 5.08
N ASP A 397 -7.60 8.72 4.61
CA ASP A 397 -8.03 9.88 5.42
C ASP A 397 -7.14 10.14 6.64
N ILE A 398 -5.86 9.88 6.52
CA ILE A 398 -4.87 10.09 7.56
C ILE A 398 -4.06 11.35 7.26
N ASN A 399 -3.95 12.24 8.24
CA ASN A 399 -3.07 13.38 8.14
C ASN A 399 -1.65 12.96 8.48
N PHE A 400 -0.79 12.94 7.47
CA PHE A 400 0.60 12.57 7.62
C PHE A 400 1.49 13.79 7.93
N TYR A 401 2.33 13.64 8.95
CA TYR A 401 3.39 14.59 9.30
C TYR A 401 4.62 13.79 9.69
N ILE A 402 5.68 13.88 8.89
CA ILE A 402 6.91 13.09 9.09
C ILE A 402 7.54 13.31 10.46
N GLU A 403 7.51 14.54 10.97
CA GLU A 403 8.07 14.83 12.29
C GLU A 403 7.29 14.14 13.42
N ASN A 404 5.99 13.92 13.22
CA ASN A 404 5.18 13.17 14.18
C ASN A 404 5.56 11.69 14.16
N GLU A 405 5.77 11.11 12.97
CA GLU A 405 6.22 9.73 12.82
C GLU A 405 7.61 9.54 13.46
N ILE A 406 8.58 10.39 13.12
CA ILE A 406 9.92 10.35 13.72
C ILE A 406 9.84 10.49 15.25
N ARG A 407 9.02 11.43 15.75
CA ARG A 407 8.83 11.60 17.19
C ARG A 407 8.19 10.40 17.85
N ALA A 408 7.25 9.75 17.17
CA ALA A 408 6.61 8.52 17.65
C ALA A 408 7.61 7.36 17.67
N ILE A 409 8.43 7.18 16.63
CA ILE A 409 9.50 6.17 16.57
C ILE A 409 10.47 6.35 17.76
N LYS A 410 10.91 7.58 18.02
CA LYS A 410 11.82 7.88 19.15
C LYS A 410 11.24 7.53 20.51
N LYS A 411 9.92 7.60 20.68
CA LYS A 411 9.22 7.31 21.95
C LYS A 411 8.95 5.83 22.18
N ILE A 412 9.07 4.96 21.18
CA ILE A 412 8.83 3.53 21.36
C ILE A 412 9.75 3.00 22.47
N SER A 413 9.21 2.33 23.46
CA SER A 413 9.98 1.65 24.50
C SER A 413 10.12 0.16 24.19
N LYS A 414 11.11 -0.50 24.82
CA LYS A 414 11.23 -1.96 24.80
C LYS A 414 9.92 -2.63 25.25
N ALA A 415 9.30 -2.08 26.30
CA ALA A 415 8.04 -2.60 26.83
C ALA A 415 6.90 -2.57 25.83
N ASP A 416 6.85 -1.57 24.91
CA ASP A 416 5.84 -1.50 23.87
C ASP A 416 6.04 -2.60 22.82
N VAL A 417 7.29 -2.86 22.43
CA VAL A 417 7.62 -3.91 21.45
C VAL A 417 7.43 -5.31 22.06
N ASP A 418 7.83 -5.52 23.32
CA ASP A 418 7.58 -6.76 24.05
C ASP A 418 6.08 -7.03 24.21
N ARG A 419 5.29 -6.00 24.44
CA ARG A 419 3.82 -6.11 24.51
C ARG A 419 3.24 -6.50 23.16
N ALA A 420 3.72 -5.91 22.05
CA ALA A 420 3.30 -6.28 20.70
C ALA A 420 3.59 -7.78 20.43
N ALA A 421 4.78 -8.27 20.77
CA ALA A 421 5.12 -9.68 20.61
C ALA A 421 4.19 -10.61 21.42
N ARG A 422 3.97 -10.31 22.70
CA ARG A 422 3.07 -11.11 23.55
C ARG A 422 1.63 -11.13 23.09
N GLN A 423 1.15 -10.04 22.51
CA GLN A 423 -0.25 -9.92 22.05
C GLN A 423 -0.47 -10.52 20.66
N LEU A 424 0.49 -10.40 19.76
CA LEU A 424 0.31 -10.73 18.35
C LEU A 424 0.84 -12.12 17.99
N LEU A 425 1.98 -12.54 18.56
CA LEU A 425 2.60 -13.83 18.26
C LEU A 425 1.95 -14.95 19.09
N VAL A 426 0.66 -15.21 18.85
CA VAL A 426 -0.15 -16.21 19.54
C VAL A 426 -0.88 -17.09 18.53
N GLU A 427 -1.11 -18.34 18.88
CA GLU A 427 -1.66 -19.37 18.00
C GLU A 427 -3.02 -18.98 17.41
N ASN A 428 -3.95 -18.47 18.21
CA ASN A 428 -5.27 -18.06 17.75
C ASN A 428 -5.27 -16.82 16.82
N ASN A 429 -4.13 -16.16 16.68
CA ASN A 429 -3.90 -15.03 15.77
C ASN A 429 -3.04 -15.39 14.56
N MET A 430 -2.61 -16.66 14.46
CA MET A 430 -1.65 -17.13 13.49
C MET A 430 -2.35 -17.72 12.24
N GLY A 431 -1.87 -17.36 11.07
CA GLY A 431 -2.16 -18.03 9.80
C GLY A 431 -0.88 -18.58 9.17
N PHE A 432 -0.99 -19.66 8.44
CA PHE A 432 0.13 -20.28 7.75
C PHE A 432 -0.12 -20.37 6.26
N ALA A 433 0.89 -20.03 5.46
CA ALA A 433 0.83 -20.21 4.01
C ALA A 433 2.08 -20.92 3.49
N ALA A 434 1.91 -21.86 2.54
CA ALA A 434 3.01 -22.54 1.88
C ALA A 434 2.70 -22.74 0.40
N ILE A 435 3.73 -22.57 -0.43
CA ILE A 435 3.65 -22.78 -1.88
C ILE A 435 4.81 -23.69 -2.30
N GLY A 436 4.50 -24.72 -3.06
CA GLY A 436 5.47 -25.73 -3.48
C GLY A 436 5.76 -26.81 -2.44
N ALA A 437 4.92 -26.96 -1.43
CA ALA A 437 5.09 -27.95 -0.36
C ALA A 437 4.77 -29.38 -0.85
N ASP A 438 5.47 -30.38 -0.28
CA ASP A 438 5.19 -31.80 -0.53
C ASP A 438 4.26 -32.38 0.56
N ASP A 439 4.56 -32.16 1.82
CA ASP A 439 3.86 -32.73 2.97
C ASP A 439 3.20 -31.60 3.79
N ALA A 440 1.93 -31.39 3.52
CA ALA A 440 1.16 -30.33 4.16
C ALA A 440 0.96 -30.57 5.66
N GLU A 441 0.69 -31.82 6.07
CA GLU A 441 0.38 -32.17 7.45
C GLU A 441 1.61 -31.95 8.33
N LYS A 442 2.77 -32.50 7.93
CA LYS A 442 4.01 -32.31 8.68
C LYS A 442 4.48 -30.86 8.75
N LEU A 443 4.16 -30.04 7.76
CA LEU A 443 4.48 -28.62 7.79
C LEU A 443 3.60 -27.86 8.81
N VAL A 444 2.34 -28.21 8.88
CA VAL A 444 1.42 -27.62 9.87
C VAL A 444 1.83 -28.03 11.28
N ASP A 445 2.13 -29.31 11.50
CA ASP A 445 2.62 -29.84 12.80
C ASP A 445 3.98 -29.24 13.22
N ALA A 446 4.73 -28.70 12.26
CA ALA A 446 6.01 -28.05 12.52
C ALA A 446 5.89 -26.61 13.03
N VAL A 447 4.67 -26.02 12.97
CA VAL A 447 4.43 -24.62 13.31
C VAL A 447 3.66 -24.53 14.61
N GLU A 448 4.38 -24.51 15.74
CA GLU A 448 3.86 -24.28 17.09
C GLU A 448 4.43 -22.97 17.66
N ILE A 449 3.59 -22.08 18.23
CA ILE A 449 4.01 -20.78 18.78
C ILE A 449 3.46 -20.57 20.21
#